data_f7f9eb8d5e2ef2ea40361cb078777f2a
#
_entry.id   f7f9eb8d5e2ef2ea40361cb078777f2a
#
_cell.length_a   1.000
_cell.length_b   1.000
_cell.length_c   1.000
_cell.angle_alpha   90.00
_cell.angle_beta   90.00
_cell.angle_gamma   90.00
#
_symmetry.space_group_name_H-M   'P 1'
#
loop_
_entity.id
_entity.type
_entity.pdbx_description
1 polymer ?
#
loop_
_entity_poly.entity_id
_entity_poly.type
_entity_poly.pdbx_seq_one_letter_code
_entity_poly.pdbx_strand_id
1 'polypeptide(L)'
;MPAFESFRDAASYVAVLAHESAHWTAHPNRVGRDLSRYSKDRTERAREELVAEISAALVCADLNITPELEPRPDHTAYIQTWLSVLSNDRRAIFQAAAHAQRAVNYLHSLQPQADAGEK
;
A
#
# COMPACT_ATOMS: atom_id res chain seq x y z
N MET A 1 12.38 0.54 7.46
CA MET A 1 12.34 -0.73 6.69
C MET A 1 13.41 -1.68 7.21
N PRO A 2 13.09 -2.89 7.65
CA PRO A 2 14.12 -3.85 8.09
C PRO A 2 15.04 -4.25 6.94
N ALA A 3 16.21 -4.79 7.28
CA ALA A 3 17.16 -5.25 6.28
C ALA A 3 16.62 -6.45 5.51
N PHE A 4 17.02 -6.58 4.26
CA PHE A 4 16.57 -7.67 3.37
C PHE A 4 16.74 -9.05 4.03
N GLU A 5 17.87 -9.26 4.70
CA GLU A 5 18.22 -10.55 5.32
C GLU A 5 17.29 -10.95 6.47
N SER A 6 16.54 -9.99 7.04
CA SER A 6 15.61 -10.29 8.13
C SER A 6 14.26 -10.83 7.63
N PHE A 7 14.02 -10.80 6.31
CA PHE A 7 12.80 -11.32 5.72
C PHE A 7 12.94 -12.81 5.38
N ARG A 8 11.81 -13.52 5.49
CA ARG A 8 11.76 -14.95 5.21
C ARG A 8 12.13 -15.26 3.74
N ASP A 9 11.72 -14.41 2.82
CA ASP A 9 11.99 -14.57 1.40
C ASP A 9 11.91 -13.22 0.68
N ALA A 10 12.31 -13.20 -0.58
CA ALA A 10 12.32 -11.99 -1.38
C ALA A 10 10.91 -11.45 -1.63
N ALA A 11 9.92 -12.34 -1.80
CA ALA A 11 8.53 -11.91 -2.02
C ALA A 11 8.00 -11.14 -0.81
N SER A 12 8.30 -11.59 0.40
CA SER A 12 7.91 -10.89 1.63
C SER A 12 8.59 -9.52 1.72
N TYR A 13 9.86 -9.43 1.36
CA TYR A 13 10.57 -8.16 1.32
C TYR A 13 9.91 -7.17 0.36
N VAL A 14 9.61 -7.63 -0.86
CA VAL A 14 8.99 -6.78 -1.89
C VAL A 14 7.61 -6.30 -1.45
N ALA A 15 6.83 -7.18 -0.83
CA ALA A 15 5.50 -6.81 -0.34
C ALA A 15 5.56 -5.69 0.71
N VAL A 16 6.49 -5.79 1.67
CA VAL A 16 6.66 -4.76 2.70
C VAL A 16 7.23 -3.49 2.08
N LEU A 17 8.18 -3.60 1.17
CA LEU A 17 8.74 -2.44 0.47
C LEU A 17 7.64 -1.70 -0.30
N ALA A 18 6.76 -2.41 -0.97
CA ALA A 18 5.64 -1.81 -1.71
C ALA A 18 4.67 -1.11 -0.76
N HIS A 19 4.36 -1.71 0.39
CA HIS A 19 3.54 -1.10 1.42
C HIS A 19 4.12 0.23 1.91
N GLU A 20 5.40 0.21 2.29
CA GLU A 20 6.07 1.42 2.78
C GLU A 20 6.22 2.47 1.68
N SER A 21 6.49 2.05 0.45
CA SER A 21 6.57 2.95 -0.70
C SER A 21 5.23 3.62 -0.98
N ALA A 22 4.12 2.91 -0.77
CA ALA A 22 2.79 3.48 -0.92
C ALA A 22 2.57 4.63 0.07
N HIS A 23 2.96 4.46 1.33
CA HIS A 23 2.89 5.56 2.30
C HIS A 23 3.73 6.76 1.85
N TRP A 24 4.90 6.51 1.31
CA TRP A 24 5.80 7.54 0.81
C TRP A 24 5.13 8.41 -0.28
N THR A 25 4.24 7.84 -1.09
CA THR A 25 3.55 8.60 -2.14
C THR A 25 2.58 9.64 -1.60
N ALA A 26 2.24 9.60 -0.32
CA ALA A 26 1.30 10.54 0.28
C ALA A 26 1.82 11.98 0.32
N HIS A 27 3.12 12.19 0.23
CA HIS A 27 3.71 13.52 0.27
C HIS A 27 3.11 14.43 -0.83
N PRO A 28 2.85 15.73 -0.53
CA PRO A 28 2.22 16.65 -1.50
C PRO A 28 2.93 16.76 -2.84
N ASN A 29 4.26 16.62 -2.86
CA ASN A 29 5.05 16.69 -4.09
C ASN A 29 5.00 15.38 -4.91
N ARG A 30 4.31 14.37 -4.42
CA ARG A 30 4.12 13.09 -5.09
C ARG A 30 2.67 12.95 -5.51
N VAL A 31 1.94 11.94 -5.00
CA VAL A 31 0.51 11.83 -5.29
C VAL A 31 -0.30 12.80 -4.44
N GLY A 32 0.07 12.94 -3.19
CA GLY A 32 -0.64 13.81 -2.24
C GLY A 32 -1.87 13.15 -1.65
N ARG A 33 -1.79 12.80 -0.37
CA ARG A 33 -2.95 12.41 0.44
C ARG A 33 -2.85 13.15 1.75
N ASP A 34 -3.99 13.59 2.28
CA ASP A 34 -4.00 14.31 3.54
C ASP A 34 -3.79 13.33 4.70
N LEU A 35 -2.61 13.35 5.29
CA LEU A 35 -2.27 12.55 6.46
C LEU A 35 -2.20 13.38 7.74
N SER A 36 -2.75 14.60 7.74
CA SER A 36 -2.68 15.49 8.90
C SER A 36 -3.32 14.90 10.16
N ARG A 37 -4.27 13.98 10.00
CA ARG A 37 -4.98 13.32 11.10
C ARG A 37 -4.49 11.91 11.38
N TYR A 38 -3.48 11.44 10.64
CA TYR A 38 -3.02 10.05 10.71
C TYR A 38 -2.60 9.65 12.14
N SER A 39 -1.84 10.50 12.82
CA SER A 39 -1.34 10.18 14.17
C SER A 39 -2.38 10.39 15.27
N LYS A 40 -3.45 11.12 15.00
CA LYS A 40 -4.44 11.52 16.01
C LYS A 40 -5.75 10.77 15.91
N ASP A 41 -6.07 10.23 14.73
CA ASP A 41 -7.36 9.60 14.46
C ASP A 41 -7.12 8.17 13.97
N ARG A 42 -7.56 7.19 14.79
CA ARG A 42 -7.37 5.77 14.48
C ARG A 42 -8.06 5.39 13.16
N THR A 43 -9.23 5.98 12.87
CA THR A 43 -9.96 5.69 11.63
C THR A 43 -9.18 6.18 10.42
N GLU A 44 -8.64 7.39 10.48
CA GLU A 44 -7.84 7.94 9.40
C GLU A 44 -6.55 7.14 9.20
N ARG A 45 -5.93 6.70 10.29
CA ARG A 45 -4.75 5.82 10.21
C ARG A 45 -5.09 4.50 9.54
N ALA A 46 -6.22 3.90 9.92
CA ALA A 46 -6.65 2.63 9.32
C ALA A 46 -6.97 2.80 7.82
N ARG A 47 -7.55 3.93 7.41
CA ARG A 47 -7.81 4.21 5.99
C ARG A 47 -6.51 4.26 5.19
N GLU A 48 -5.49 4.94 5.70
CA GLU A 48 -4.20 5.04 5.02
C GLU A 48 -3.49 3.68 4.99
N GLU A 49 -3.55 2.91 6.08
CA GLU A 49 -2.99 1.56 6.09
C GLU A 49 -3.69 0.66 5.06
N LEU A 50 -4.99 0.81 4.89
CA LEU A 50 -5.73 0.06 3.86
C LEU A 50 -5.25 0.43 2.45
N VAL A 51 -5.01 1.72 2.19
CA VAL A 51 -4.42 2.17 0.92
C VAL A 51 -3.09 1.48 0.68
N ALA A 52 -2.22 1.45 1.68
CA ALA A 52 -0.90 0.82 1.56
C ALA A 52 -1.00 -0.68 1.32
N GLU A 53 -1.92 -1.38 1.99
CA GLU A 53 -2.12 -2.82 1.79
C GLU A 53 -2.63 -3.13 0.39
N ILE A 54 -3.60 -2.38 -0.11
CA ILE A 54 -4.10 -2.57 -1.47
C ILE A 54 -3.00 -2.26 -2.48
N SER A 55 -2.23 -1.19 -2.26
CA SER A 55 -1.10 -0.84 -3.13
C SER A 55 -0.08 -1.97 -3.21
N ALA A 56 0.28 -2.55 -2.05
CA ALA A 56 1.22 -3.66 -2.01
C ALA A 56 0.69 -4.87 -2.80
N ALA A 57 -0.60 -5.17 -2.67
CA ALA A 57 -1.21 -6.26 -3.41
C ALA A 57 -1.17 -6.01 -4.92
N LEU A 58 -1.45 -4.77 -5.35
CA LEU A 58 -1.42 -4.41 -6.77
C LEU A 58 0.00 -4.48 -7.34
N VAL A 59 1.00 -3.97 -6.60
CA VAL A 59 2.40 -4.05 -7.04
C VAL A 59 2.83 -5.51 -7.17
N CYS A 60 2.54 -6.34 -6.18
CA CYS A 60 2.89 -7.76 -6.23
C CYS A 60 2.20 -8.46 -7.41
N ALA A 61 0.95 -8.15 -7.67
CA ALA A 61 0.24 -8.70 -8.83
C ALA A 61 0.90 -8.27 -10.14
N ASP A 62 1.25 -6.99 -10.26
CA ASP A 62 1.89 -6.45 -11.47
C ASP A 62 3.27 -7.07 -11.71
N LEU A 63 3.99 -7.43 -10.64
CA LEU A 63 5.30 -8.06 -10.72
C LEU A 63 5.21 -9.60 -10.76
N ASN A 64 4.00 -10.14 -10.75
CA ASN A 64 3.76 -11.59 -10.71
C ASN A 64 4.42 -12.24 -9.49
N ILE A 65 4.31 -11.59 -8.33
CA ILE A 65 4.84 -12.05 -7.05
C ILE A 65 3.66 -12.43 -6.15
N THR A 66 3.73 -13.62 -5.55
CA THR A 66 2.71 -14.09 -4.61
C THR A 66 3.37 -14.28 -3.24
N PRO A 67 3.32 -13.28 -2.35
CA PRO A 67 3.85 -13.45 -0.99
C PRO A 67 2.95 -14.38 -0.18
N GLU A 68 3.52 -15.08 0.80
CA GLU A 68 2.72 -15.85 1.74
C GLU A 68 1.87 -14.92 2.61
N LEU A 69 0.59 -15.29 2.72
CA LEU A 69 -0.38 -14.50 3.48
C LEU A 69 -0.33 -14.91 4.96
N GLU A 70 0.66 -14.42 5.69
CA GLU A 70 0.65 -14.51 7.14
C GLU A 70 0.20 -13.17 7.71
N PRO A 71 -0.79 -13.18 8.62
CA PRO A 71 -1.20 -11.93 9.26
C PRO A 71 -0.02 -11.33 10.02
N ARG A 72 0.31 -10.09 9.69
CA ARG A 72 1.29 -9.33 10.48
C ARG A 72 0.56 -8.75 11.71
N PRO A 73 1.27 -8.52 12.83
CA PRO A 73 0.65 -7.93 14.01
C PRO A 73 -0.04 -6.61 13.75
N ASP A 74 0.49 -5.78 12.86
CA ASP A 74 -0.13 -4.50 12.49
C ASP A 74 -1.44 -4.70 11.72
N HIS A 75 -1.56 -5.73 10.87
CA HIS A 75 -2.83 -6.06 10.21
C HIS A 75 -3.89 -6.40 11.26
N THR A 76 -3.54 -7.25 12.22
CA THR A 76 -4.48 -7.63 13.28
C THR A 76 -4.96 -6.42 14.05
N ALA A 77 -4.09 -5.45 14.31
CA ALA A 77 -4.44 -4.24 15.03
C ALA A 77 -5.47 -3.39 14.27
N TYR A 78 -5.51 -3.45 12.94
CA TYR A 78 -6.40 -2.62 12.14
C TYR A 78 -7.66 -3.32 11.65
N ILE A 79 -7.74 -4.64 11.70
CA ILE A 79 -8.85 -5.40 11.10
C ILE A 79 -10.21 -4.90 11.60
N GLN A 80 -10.39 -4.78 12.92
CA GLN A 80 -11.67 -4.32 13.46
C GLN A 80 -12.00 -2.89 13.03
N THR A 81 -11.00 -2.02 12.97
CA THR A 81 -11.21 -0.65 12.53
C THR A 81 -11.59 -0.62 11.05
N TRP A 82 -10.94 -1.42 10.19
CA TRP A 82 -11.31 -1.52 8.78
C TRP A 82 -12.73 -2.03 8.62
N LEU A 83 -13.13 -3.06 9.36
CA LEU A 83 -14.49 -3.59 9.29
C LEU A 83 -15.51 -2.53 9.70
N SER A 84 -15.24 -1.77 10.76
CA SER A 84 -16.11 -0.69 11.19
C SER A 84 -16.23 0.40 10.12
N VAL A 85 -15.11 0.83 9.52
CA VAL A 85 -15.11 1.84 8.47
C VAL A 85 -15.94 1.36 7.27
N LEU A 86 -15.72 0.13 6.82
CA LEU A 86 -16.41 -0.43 5.66
C LEU A 86 -17.89 -0.68 5.92
N SER A 87 -18.26 -0.99 7.14
CA SER A 87 -19.66 -1.15 7.53
C SER A 87 -20.42 0.17 7.53
N ASN A 88 -19.77 1.24 7.96
CA ASN A 88 -20.37 2.58 8.03
C ASN A 88 -20.36 3.31 6.70
N ASP A 89 -19.39 3.03 5.85
CA ASP A 89 -19.27 3.66 4.54
C ASP A 89 -18.73 2.66 3.53
N ARG A 90 -19.65 2.08 2.75
CA ARG A 90 -19.28 1.08 1.73
C ARG A 90 -18.42 1.65 0.62
N ARG A 91 -18.42 2.97 0.44
CA ARG A 91 -17.58 3.61 -0.56
C ARG A 91 -16.12 3.68 -0.14
N ALA A 92 -15.83 3.44 1.15
CA ALA A 92 -14.46 3.52 1.65
C ALA A 92 -13.50 2.56 0.93
N ILE A 93 -13.97 1.35 0.56
CA ILE A 93 -13.12 0.42 -0.19
C ILE A 93 -12.79 0.94 -1.58
N PHE A 94 -13.76 1.57 -2.26
CA PHE A 94 -13.53 2.14 -3.59
C PHE A 94 -12.62 3.35 -3.51
N GLN A 95 -12.75 4.18 -2.48
CA GLN A 95 -11.87 5.33 -2.25
C GLN A 95 -10.44 4.85 -1.98
N ALA A 96 -10.28 3.86 -1.11
CA ALA A 96 -8.96 3.28 -0.81
C ALA A 96 -8.34 2.67 -2.06
N ALA A 97 -9.11 1.93 -2.85
CA ALA A 97 -8.64 1.34 -4.09
C ALA A 97 -8.22 2.39 -5.11
N ALA A 98 -8.98 3.50 -5.21
CA ALA A 98 -8.61 4.59 -6.11
C ALA A 98 -7.31 5.28 -5.67
N HIS A 99 -7.15 5.52 -4.37
CA HIS A 99 -5.89 6.05 -3.84
C HIS A 99 -4.73 5.09 -4.09
N ALA A 100 -4.95 3.79 -3.88
CA ALA A 100 -3.94 2.78 -4.11
C ALA A 100 -3.53 2.74 -5.58
N GLN A 101 -4.48 2.81 -6.50
CA GLN A 101 -4.18 2.79 -7.94
C GLN A 101 -3.33 4.02 -8.33
N ARG A 102 -3.64 5.18 -7.78
CA ARG A 102 -2.82 6.38 -8.03
C ARG A 102 -1.41 6.23 -7.48
N ALA A 103 -1.27 5.65 -6.28
CA ALA A 103 0.04 5.39 -5.69
C ALA A 103 0.86 4.43 -6.55
N VAL A 104 0.25 3.34 -7.00
CA VAL A 104 0.92 2.33 -7.83
C VAL A 104 1.31 2.93 -9.18
N ASN A 105 0.43 3.69 -9.81
CA ASN A 105 0.73 4.35 -11.08
C ASN A 105 1.92 5.30 -10.93
N TYR A 106 1.96 6.04 -9.84
CA TYR A 106 3.08 6.94 -9.57
C TYR A 106 4.39 6.18 -9.40
N LEU A 107 4.38 5.10 -8.60
CA LEU A 107 5.57 4.28 -8.37
C LEU A 107 6.08 3.68 -9.70
N HIS A 108 5.17 3.18 -10.54
CA HIS A 108 5.56 2.65 -11.84
C HIS A 108 6.12 3.75 -12.76
N SER A 109 5.61 4.97 -12.66
CA SER A 109 6.10 6.08 -13.47
C SER A 109 7.55 6.47 -13.16
N LEU A 110 8.03 6.14 -11.96
CA LEU A 110 9.41 6.42 -11.55
C LEU A 110 10.40 5.35 -12.00
N GLN A 111 9.92 4.24 -12.55
CA GLN A 111 10.79 3.15 -12.98
C GLN A 111 11.33 3.44 -14.40
N PRO A 112 12.51 2.87 -14.75
CA PRO A 112 12.99 2.99 -16.11
C PRO A 112 11.96 2.43 -17.09
N GLN A 113 11.68 3.20 -18.16
CA GLN A 113 10.75 2.76 -19.19
C GLN A 113 11.46 1.83 -20.16
N ALA A 114 10.76 0.79 -20.61
CA ALA A 114 11.30 -0.04 -21.69
C ALA A 114 11.48 0.82 -22.96
N ASP A 115 12.61 0.64 -23.63
CA ASP A 115 12.84 1.31 -24.90
C ASP A 115 11.82 0.83 -25.94
N ALA A 116 11.17 1.76 -26.64
CA ALA A 116 10.17 1.42 -27.65
C ALA A 116 10.71 0.52 -28.76
N GLY A 117 12.02 0.52 -28.97
CA GLY A 117 12.67 -0.35 -29.95
C GLY A 117 12.91 -1.78 -29.48
N GLU A 118 12.63 -2.12 -28.23
CA GLU A 118 12.93 -3.41 -27.63
C GLU A 118 11.78 -4.44 -27.72
N LYS A 119 10.81 -4.16 -28.51
CA LYS A 119 9.68 -5.06 -28.65
C LYS A 119 9.94 -6.18 -29.65
#